data_87dcc11b2d1ef6cfef4228e09760a430
#
_entry.id   87dcc11b2d1ef6cfef4228e09760a430
#
_cell.length_a   1.000
_cell.length_b   1.000
_cell.length_c   1.000
_cell.angle_alpha   90.00
_cell.angle_beta   90.00
_cell.angle_gamma   90.00
#
_symmetry.space_group_name_H-M   'P 1'
#
loop_
_entity.id
_entity.type
_entity.pdbx_description
1 polymer ?
#
loop_
_entity_poly.entity_id
_entity_poly.type
_entity_poly.pdbx_seq_one_letter_code
_entity_poly.pdbx_strand_id
1 'polypeptide(L)'
;REIQSEIHDYYAADASKYDEEKKLKIRRIYDLIPSNMENRKKRVVAQSIENKKGKTFNDYEDEFEYLISAGIALNVQAISNPVFPLIESTGKNLLKLYLNDVGILTGILYGNNIRAVLNDEKSINLGSVYESVVASELIAHGYKLFYYDNRSKGEVDYLIDDYDSLSAVPIEVKSGKDYTVHSALNNFVQNEDYNIKKAFV
;
A
#
# COMPACT_ATOMS: atom_id res chain seq x y z
N ARG A 1 8.56 -22.39 0.98
CA ARG A 1 7.70 -21.94 2.07
C ARG A 1 8.40 -21.87 3.40
N GLU A 2 9.15 -22.87 3.75
CA GLU A 2 10.06 -22.77 4.90
C GLU A 2 10.95 -21.54 4.72
N ILE A 3 11.53 -21.38 3.53
CA ILE A 3 12.34 -20.20 3.17
C ILE A 3 11.57 -18.87 3.32
N GLN A 4 10.31 -18.80 2.92
CA GLN A 4 9.50 -17.56 3.05
C GLN A 4 9.19 -17.25 4.52
N SER A 5 8.89 -18.26 5.33
CA SER A 5 8.74 -18.11 6.77
C SER A 5 10.05 -17.69 7.43
N GLU A 6 11.17 -18.30 7.02
CA GLU A 6 12.49 -17.92 7.50
C GLU A 6 12.86 -16.48 7.11
N ILE A 7 12.59 -16.06 5.87
CA ILE A 7 12.82 -14.67 5.43
C ILE A 7 11.96 -13.70 6.25
N HIS A 8 10.71 -14.03 6.50
CA HIS A 8 9.84 -13.24 7.37
C HIS A 8 10.43 -13.09 8.78
N ASP A 9 10.89 -14.20 9.36
CA ASP A 9 11.52 -14.21 10.69
C ASP A 9 12.86 -13.45 10.67
N TYR A 10 13.64 -13.53 9.59
CA TYR A 10 14.87 -12.75 9.42
C TYR A 10 14.60 -11.26 9.30
N TYR A 11 13.60 -10.82 8.56
CA TYR A 11 13.22 -9.40 8.50
C TYR A 11 12.76 -8.89 9.86
N ALA A 12 11.94 -9.66 10.57
CA ALA A 12 11.52 -9.34 11.93
C ALA A 12 12.71 -9.31 12.91
N ALA A 13 13.71 -10.17 12.72
CA ALA A 13 14.91 -10.22 13.54
C ALA A 13 15.93 -9.14 13.16
N ASP A 14 16.09 -8.81 11.89
CA ASP A 14 17.03 -7.78 11.42
C ASP A 14 16.60 -6.38 11.83
N ALA A 15 15.29 -6.11 11.78
CA ALA A 15 14.68 -4.94 12.43
C ALA A 15 15.06 -4.82 13.90
N SER A 16 15.53 -5.91 14.50
CA SER A 16 15.85 -6.06 15.92
C SER A 16 17.28 -5.72 16.32
N LYS A 17 18.12 -5.29 15.42
CA LYS A 17 19.50 -4.87 15.72
C LYS A 17 19.60 -3.45 16.31
N TYR A 18 18.48 -2.75 16.35
CA TYR A 18 18.36 -1.42 16.93
C TYR A 18 17.98 -1.48 18.42
N ASP A 19 17.90 -0.30 19.05
CA ASP A 19 17.37 -0.10 20.39
C ASP A 19 16.10 -0.95 20.63
N GLU A 20 16.01 -1.65 21.76
CA GLU A 20 14.94 -2.62 22.01
C GLU A 20 13.53 -2.01 21.90
N GLU A 21 13.36 -0.72 22.25
CA GLU A 21 12.06 -0.05 22.14
C GLU A 21 11.68 0.22 20.68
N LYS A 22 12.62 0.72 19.86
CA LYS A 22 12.41 0.93 18.43
C LYS A 22 12.19 -0.39 17.70
N LYS A 23 12.93 -1.44 18.09
CA LYS A 23 12.76 -2.80 17.59
C LYS A 23 11.33 -3.30 17.71
N LEU A 24 10.74 -3.17 18.89
CA LEU A 24 9.38 -3.62 19.14
C LEU A 24 8.36 -2.85 18.31
N LYS A 25 8.54 -1.55 18.11
CA LYS A 25 7.67 -0.73 17.27
C LYS A 25 7.78 -1.11 15.80
N ILE A 26 9.00 -1.27 15.28
CA ILE A 26 9.26 -1.70 13.90
C ILE A 26 8.58 -3.04 13.64
N ARG A 27 8.78 -4.02 14.53
CA ARG A 27 8.16 -5.34 14.41
C ARG A 27 6.63 -5.25 14.41
N ARG A 28 6.04 -4.49 15.32
CA ARG A 28 4.57 -4.29 15.36
C ARG A 28 4.03 -3.66 14.09
N ILE A 29 4.73 -2.67 13.53
CA ILE A 29 4.34 -2.06 12.26
C ILE A 29 4.39 -3.10 11.15
N TYR A 30 5.48 -3.85 11.05
CA TYR A 30 5.66 -4.90 10.06
C TYR A 30 4.57 -5.98 10.15
N ASP A 31 4.29 -6.49 11.35
CA ASP A 31 3.26 -7.50 11.61
C ASP A 31 1.83 -7.00 11.28
N LEU A 32 1.61 -5.68 11.33
CA LEU A 32 0.32 -5.07 10.99
C LEU A 32 0.11 -4.88 9.49
N ILE A 33 1.15 -4.90 8.65
CA ILE A 33 1.01 -4.64 7.21
C ILE A 33 0.00 -5.61 6.56
N PRO A 34 0.09 -6.93 6.71
CA PRO A 34 -0.85 -7.85 6.08
C PRO A 34 -2.30 -7.62 6.51
N SER A 35 -2.53 -7.39 7.82
CA SER A 35 -3.87 -7.15 8.35
C SER A 35 -4.45 -5.81 7.88
N ASN A 36 -3.62 -4.77 7.76
CA ASN A 36 -4.05 -3.49 7.21
C ASN A 36 -4.46 -3.61 5.74
N MET A 37 -3.80 -4.47 4.97
CA MET A 37 -4.13 -4.74 3.57
C MET A 37 -5.50 -5.39 3.38
N GLU A 38 -5.97 -6.16 4.35
CA GLU A 38 -7.30 -6.79 4.32
C GLU A 38 -8.42 -5.86 4.81
N ASN A 39 -8.09 -4.72 5.40
CA ASN A 39 -9.07 -3.73 5.82
C ASN A 39 -9.65 -2.95 4.62
N ARG A 40 -10.90 -2.51 4.74
CA ARG A 40 -11.55 -1.66 3.73
C ARG A 40 -10.73 -0.41 3.37
N LYS A 41 -10.09 0.19 4.38
CA LYS A 41 -9.15 1.30 4.20
C LYS A 41 -7.75 0.78 4.52
N LYS A 42 -7.02 0.39 3.52
CA LYS A 42 -5.70 -0.26 3.59
C LYS A 42 -4.58 0.66 4.09
N ARG A 43 -4.89 1.56 5.01
CA ARG A 43 -3.94 2.52 5.57
C ARG A 43 -3.48 2.14 6.95
N VAL A 44 -2.27 2.55 7.28
CA VAL A 44 -1.73 2.40 8.63
C VAL A 44 -2.53 3.27 9.61
N VAL A 45 -2.90 2.67 10.73
CA VAL A 45 -3.55 3.35 11.85
C VAL A 45 -2.57 3.41 13.01
N ALA A 46 -1.99 4.58 13.28
CA ALA A 46 -0.93 4.77 14.28
C ALA A 46 -1.32 4.25 15.68
N GLN A 47 -2.59 4.41 16.06
CA GLN A 47 -3.10 3.92 17.35
C GLN A 47 -3.05 2.39 17.49
N SER A 48 -3.11 1.65 16.37
CA SER A 48 -3.07 0.18 16.39
C SER A 48 -1.68 -0.37 16.71
N ILE A 49 -0.61 0.40 16.48
CA ILE A 49 0.78 -0.04 16.64
C ILE A 49 1.07 -0.41 18.11
N GLU A 50 0.57 0.38 19.04
CA GLU A 50 0.76 0.14 20.47
C GLU A 50 -0.56 0.04 21.26
N ASN A 51 -1.72 0.04 20.57
CA ASN A 51 -3.04 0.12 21.21
C ASN A 51 -3.20 1.33 22.14
N LYS A 52 -2.56 2.46 21.79
CA LYS A 52 -2.58 3.70 22.59
C LYS A 52 -3.35 4.79 21.86
N LYS A 53 -4.32 5.38 22.54
CA LYS A 53 -5.06 6.55 22.03
C LYS A 53 -4.13 7.78 21.95
N GLY A 54 -4.39 8.65 20.96
CA GLY A 54 -3.63 9.89 20.76
C GLY A 54 -2.32 9.73 20.00
N LYS A 55 -1.92 8.51 19.66
CA LYS A 55 -0.77 8.26 18.79
C LYS A 55 -1.06 8.70 17.37
N THR A 56 -0.08 9.36 16.77
CA THR A 56 -0.11 9.89 15.41
C THR A 56 0.98 9.25 14.55
N PHE A 57 0.96 9.51 13.26
CA PHE A 57 2.00 9.07 12.33
C PHE A 57 3.40 9.54 12.78
N ASN A 58 3.52 10.78 13.23
CA ASN A 58 4.81 11.39 13.63
C ASN A 58 5.46 10.67 14.83
N ASP A 59 4.69 9.96 15.65
CA ASP A 59 5.22 9.16 16.76
C ASP A 59 6.02 7.92 16.29
N TYR A 60 5.94 7.57 15.00
CA TYR A 60 6.54 6.37 14.40
C TYR A 60 7.26 6.67 13.09
N GLU A 61 7.62 7.92 12.83
CA GLU A 61 8.23 8.36 11.57
C GLU A 61 9.55 7.61 11.29
N ASP A 62 10.41 7.50 12.30
CA ASP A 62 11.69 6.79 12.20
C ASP A 62 11.51 5.30 11.86
N GLU A 63 10.51 4.66 12.48
CA GLU A 63 10.21 3.24 12.28
C GLU A 63 9.64 2.98 10.88
N PHE A 64 8.80 3.87 10.37
CA PHE A 64 8.32 3.80 8.99
C PHE A 64 9.47 4.01 8.00
N GLU A 65 10.28 5.06 8.22
CA GLU A 65 11.43 5.36 7.35
C GLU A 65 12.41 4.19 7.32
N TYR A 66 12.65 3.53 8.45
CA TYR A 66 13.47 2.33 8.50
C TYR A 66 12.94 1.21 7.60
N LEU A 67 11.65 0.85 7.71
CA LEU A 67 11.06 -0.22 6.92
C LEU A 67 11.07 0.09 5.42
N ILE A 68 10.88 1.36 5.06
CA ILE A 68 10.87 1.83 3.67
C ILE A 68 12.29 1.86 3.10
N SER A 69 13.24 2.47 3.81
CA SER A 69 14.63 2.61 3.35
C SER A 69 15.38 1.27 3.28
N ALA A 70 15.02 0.33 4.17
CA ALA A 70 15.52 -1.05 4.11
C ALA A 70 14.89 -1.88 2.98
N GLY A 71 13.92 -1.33 2.23
CA GLY A 71 13.23 -2.05 1.17
C GLY A 71 12.33 -3.19 1.65
N ILE A 72 11.99 -3.22 2.92
CA ILE A 72 11.09 -4.23 3.51
C ILE A 72 9.63 -3.92 3.19
N ALA A 73 9.28 -2.63 3.26
CA ALA A 73 7.95 -2.14 2.94
C ALA A 73 7.99 -1.09 1.84
N LEU A 74 6.92 -1.07 1.05
CA LEU A 74 6.66 -0.07 0.01
C LEU A 74 5.65 0.92 0.56
N ASN A 75 5.91 2.22 0.40
CA ASN A 75 5.00 3.26 0.86
C ASN A 75 4.19 3.88 -0.28
N VAL A 76 2.92 4.12 0.00
CA VAL A 76 2.02 4.87 -0.88
C VAL A 76 1.39 6.00 -0.07
N GLN A 77 1.75 7.23 -0.39
CA GLN A 77 1.36 8.41 0.38
C GLN A 77 0.00 8.95 -0.05
N ALA A 78 -0.80 9.40 0.92
CA ALA A 78 -2.05 10.08 0.61
C ALA A 78 -1.79 11.48 0.06
N ILE A 79 -2.55 11.85 -0.97
CA ILE A 79 -2.58 13.21 -1.47
C ILE A 79 -3.94 13.86 -1.22
N SER A 80 -3.94 15.18 -1.09
CA SER A 80 -5.15 15.98 -0.92
C SER A 80 -5.71 16.52 -2.24
N ASN A 81 -4.82 16.81 -3.19
CA ASN A 81 -5.16 17.34 -4.50
C ASN A 81 -4.40 16.57 -5.59
N PRO A 82 -5.08 15.84 -6.49
CA PRO A 82 -4.45 15.00 -7.48
C PRO A 82 -4.01 15.76 -8.75
N VAL A 83 -3.31 16.87 -8.55
CA VAL A 83 -2.75 17.70 -9.62
C VAL A 83 -1.24 17.56 -9.66
N PHE A 84 -0.68 17.43 -10.86
CA PHE A 84 0.75 17.35 -11.07
C PHE A 84 1.49 18.63 -10.60
N PRO A 85 2.64 18.53 -9.95
CA PRO A 85 3.28 17.32 -9.43
C PRO A 85 2.66 16.86 -8.11
N LEU A 86 2.36 15.57 -7.99
CA LEU A 86 1.63 14.98 -6.87
C LEU A 86 2.30 15.19 -5.52
N ILE A 87 3.63 15.30 -5.49
CA ILE A 87 4.40 15.49 -4.27
C ILE A 87 4.02 16.78 -3.51
N GLU A 88 3.55 17.82 -4.19
CA GLU A 88 3.17 19.08 -3.57
C GLU A 88 1.91 18.96 -2.70
N SER A 89 1.11 17.92 -2.89
CA SER A 89 -0.15 17.72 -2.18
C SER A 89 -0.12 16.62 -1.11
N THR A 90 1.07 16.17 -0.69
CA THR A 90 1.27 15.07 0.30
C THR A 90 1.07 15.47 1.77
N GLY A 91 0.47 16.62 2.07
CA GLY A 91 0.33 17.15 3.44
C GLY A 91 -0.54 16.35 4.42
N LYS A 92 -1.03 15.18 4.04
CA LYS A 92 -1.74 14.28 4.95
C LYS A 92 -0.76 13.22 5.46
N ASN A 93 -0.57 13.17 6.79
CA ASN A 93 0.17 12.10 7.46
C ASN A 93 -0.61 10.77 7.42
N LEU A 94 -0.95 10.32 6.21
CA LEU A 94 -1.65 9.08 5.93
C LEU A 94 -0.87 8.30 4.89
N LEU A 95 -0.59 7.05 5.20
CA LEU A 95 0.14 6.20 4.28
C LEU A 95 -0.46 4.78 4.27
N LYS A 96 -0.35 4.13 3.12
CA LYS A 96 -0.49 2.69 2.98
C LYS A 96 0.91 2.09 2.94
N LEU A 97 1.09 0.95 3.60
CA LEU A 97 2.30 0.14 3.51
C LEU A 97 1.96 -1.20 2.86
N TYR A 98 2.78 -1.60 1.91
CA TYR A 98 2.74 -2.91 1.28
C TYR A 98 4.03 -3.65 1.61
N LEU A 99 3.98 -4.97 1.73
CA LEU A 99 5.21 -5.77 1.78
C LEU A 99 5.86 -5.78 0.39
N ASN A 100 7.17 -5.59 0.33
CA ASN A 100 7.89 -5.63 -0.94
C ASN A 100 7.86 -7.03 -1.57
N ASP A 101 7.87 -8.09 -0.74
CA ASP A 101 7.75 -9.46 -1.21
C ASP A 101 6.30 -9.96 -1.08
N VAL A 102 5.62 -10.07 -2.22
CA VAL A 102 4.24 -10.56 -2.32
C VAL A 102 4.14 -12.05 -1.95
N GLY A 103 5.22 -12.81 -2.11
CA GLY A 103 5.29 -14.20 -1.66
C GLY A 103 5.21 -14.32 -0.14
N ILE A 104 5.82 -13.39 0.59
CA ILE A 104 5.69 -13.30 2.06
C ILE A 104 4.25 -12.95 2.42
N LEU A 105 3.65 -11.95 1.78
CA LEU A 105 2.26 -11.56 2.01
C LEU A 105 1.30 -12.74 1.84
N THR A 106 1.40 -13.47 0.72
CA THR A 106 0.57 -14.64 0.45
C THR A 106 0.83 -15.79 1.44
N GLY A 107 2.07 -15.96 1.88
CA GLY A 107 2.45 -16.92 2.91
C GLY A 107 1.78 -16.62 4.25
N ILE A 108 1.73 -15.36 4.66
CA ILE A 108 1.09 -14.93 5.90
C ILE A 108 -0.43 -15.06 5.81
N LEU A 109 -1.04 -14.54 4.73
CA LEU A 109 -2.51 -14.49 4.60
C LEU A 109 -3.14 -15.87 4.37
N TYR A 110 -2.50 -16.71 3.57
CA TYR A 110 -3.13 -17.96 3.09
C TYR A 110 -2.41 -19.23 3.55
N GLY A 111 -1.29 -19.10 4.25
CA GLY A 111 -0.56 -20.24 4.82
C GLY A 111 -0.22 -21.29 3.77
N ASN A 112 -0.66 -22.54 4.00
CA ASN A 112 -0.36 -23.67 3.12
C ASN A 112 -1.33 -23.82 1.94
N ASN A 113 -2.26 -22.89 1.72
CA ASN A 113 -3.29 -23.01 0.69
C ASN A 113 -2.82 -22.49 -0.70
N ILE A 114 -1.66 -22.98 -1.16
CA ILE A 114 -1.06 -22.57 -2.45
C ILE A 114 -2.00 -22.81 -3.62
N ARG A 115 -2.73 -23.93 -3.61
CA ARG A 115 -3.59 -24.30 -4.74
C ARG A 115 -4.72 -23.30 -4.93
N ALA A 116 -5.33 -22.86 -3.83
CA ALA A 116 -6.40 -21.88 -3.88
C ALA A 116 -5.90 -20.50 -4.40
N VAL A 117 -4.68 -20.10 -4.02
CA VAL A 117 -4.04 -18.86 -4.53
C VAL A 117 -3.72 -18.99 -6.02
N LEU A 118 -3.11 -20.12 -6.45
CA LEU A 118 -2.72 -20.33 -7.86
C LEU A 118 -3.92 -20.51 -8.79
N ASN A 119 -5.03 -21.02 -8.26
CA ASN A 119 -6.25 -21.27 -9.03
C ASN A 119 -7.22 -20.07 -9.00
N ASP A 120 -6.86 -18.97 -8.35
CA ASP A 120 -7.74 -17.79 -8.18
C ASP A 120 -9.14 -18.20 -7.68
N GLU A 121 -9.17 -19.02 -6.62
CA GLU A 121 -10.43 -19.51 -6.09
C GLU A 121 -11.26 -18.37 -5.52
N LYS A 122 -12.55 -18.32 -5.90
CA LYS A 122 -13.49 -17.26 -5.49
C LYS A 122 -13.67 -17.12 -3.96
N SER A 123 -13.28 -18.15 -3.20
CA SER A 123 -13.32 -18.14 -1.74
C SER A 123 -12.20 -17.30 -1.10
N ILE A 124 -11.20 -16.86 -1.87
CA ILE A 124 -10.05 -16.10 -1.42
C ILE A 124 -10.13 -14.68 -1.97
N ASN A 125 -9.98 -13.69 -1.09
CA ASN A 125 -9.85 -12.30 -1.50
C ASN A 125 -8.39 -12.01 -1.90
N LEU A 126 -8.10 -12.03 -3.19
CA LEU A 126 -6.77 -11.71 -3.71
C LEU A 126 -6.58 -10.22 -4.03
N GLY A 127 -7.54 -9.36 -3.72
CA GLY A 127 -7.47 -7.92 -4.05
C GLY A 127 -6.21 -7.26 -3.50
N SER A 128 -5.88 -7.51 -2.24
CA SER A 128 -4.66 -6.98 -1.60
C SER A 128 -3.37 -7.51 -2.22
N VAL A 129 -3.39 -8.75 -2.70
CA VAL A 129 -2.25 -9.37 -3.38
C VAL A 129 -2.02 -8.71 -4.74
N TYR A 130 -3.08 -8.53 -5.54
CA TYR A 130 -2.96 -7.84 -6.83
C TYR A 130 -2.48 -6.40 -6.67
N GLU A 131 -3.02 -5.67 -5.70
CA GLU A 131 -2.52 -4.32 -5.41
C GLU A 131 -1.04 -4.34 -5.02
N SER A 132 -0.61 -5.27 -4.16
CA SER A 132 0.80 -5.38 -3.77
C SER A 132 1.72 -5.67 -4.96
N VAL A 133 1.29 -6.53 -5.90
CA VAL A 133 2.04 -6.80 -7.14
C VAL A 133 2.19 -5.52 -7.96
N VAL A 134 1.08 -4.80 -8.18
CA VAL A 134 1.10 -3.54 -8.95
C VAL A 134 1.99 -2.49 -8.28
N ALA A 135 1.90 -2.34 -6.95
CA ALA A 135 2.78 -1.43 -6.22
C ALA A 135 4.26 -1.78 -6.39
N SER A 136 4.61 -3.06 -6.23
CA SER A 136 5.98 -3.56 -6.39
C SER A 136 6.51 -3.29 -7.80
N GLU A 137 5.74 -3.60 -8.83
CA GLU A 137 6.12 -3.37 -10.23
C GLU A 137 6.30 -1.88 -10.54
N LEU A 138 5.38 -1.02 -10.12
CA LEU A 138 5.48 0.41 -10.37
C LEU A 138 6.72 1.02 -9.69
N ILE A 139 7.00 0.62 -8.45
CA ILE A 139 8.20 1.10 -7.73
C ILE A 139 9.47 0.56 -8.38
N ALA A 140 9.50 -0.71 -8.82
CA ALA A 140 10.63 -1.28 -9.54
C ALA A 140 10.93 -0.54 -10.86
N HIS A 141 9.90 0.06 -11.47
CA HIS A 141 10.04 0.94 -12.65
C HIS A 141 10.35 2.40 -12.31
N GLY A 142 10.60 2.72 -11.05
CA GLY A 142 11.05 4.04 -10.60
C GLY A 142 9.94 5.05 -10.31
N TYR A 143 8.68 4.63 -10.30
CA TYR A 143 7.58 5.52 -9.96
C TYR A 143 7.47 5.74 -8.46
N LYS A 144 7.18 6.98 -8.05
CA LYS A 144 6.67 7.29 -6.71
C LYS A 144 5.16 7.06 -6.70
N LEU A 145 4.68 6.37 -5.67
CA LEU A 145 3.27 6.04 -5.56
C LEU A 145 2.53 6.93 -4.58
N PHE A 146 1.37 7.37 -5.02
CA PHE A 146 0.42 8.11 -4.22
C PHE A 146 -0.95 7.45 -4.30
N TYR A 147 -1.86 7.80 -3.40
CA TYR A 147 -3.27 7.41 -3.48
C TYR A 147 -4.18 8.58 -3.10
N TYR A 148 -5.41 8.52 -3.58
CA TYR A 148 -6.43 9.52 -3.28
C TYR A 148 -7.58 8.87 -2.53
N ASP A 149 -7.93 9.40 -1.34
CA ASP A 149 -9.10 8.96 -0.56
C ASP A 149 -9.93 10.18 -0.19
N ASN A 150 -11.15 10.23 -0.71
CA ASN A 150 -12.13 11.27 -0.41
C ASN A 150 -13.44 10.63 0.00
N ARG A 151 -14.00 11.09 1.12
CA ARG A 151 -15.25 10.53 1.68
C ARG A 151 -16.43 10.54 0.72
N SER A 152 -16.53 11.56 -0.13
CA SER A 152 -17.66 11.75 -1.06
C SER A 152 -17.36 11.27 -2.48
N LYS A 153 -16.09 11.23 -2.89
CA LYS A 153 -15.68 10.92 -4.28
C LYS A 153 -15.13 9.51 -4.43
N GLY A 154 -14.84 8.82 -3.32
CA GLY A 154 -14.26 7.48 -3.30
C GLY A 154 -12.74 7.48 -3.21
N GLU A 155 -12.15 6.29 -3.41
CA GLU A 155 -10.72 6.03 -3.35
C GLU A 155 -10.21 5.60 -4.72
N VAL A 156 -9.02 6.05 -5.09
CA VAL A 156 -8.24 5.57 -6.25
C VAL A 156 -6.99 4.91 -5.69
N ASP A 157 -6.73 3.67 -6.11
CA ASP A 157 -5.71 2.81 -5.52
C ASP A 157 -4.32 3.42 -5.63
N TYR A 158 -3.93 3.86 -6.85
CA TYR A 158 -2.64 4.51 -7.09
C TYR A 158 -2.78 5.73 -7.99
N LEU A 159 -1.88 6.68 -7.76
CA LEU A 159 -1.58 7.77 -8.69
C LEU A 159 -0.07 7.86 -8.87
N ILE A 160 0.33 8.13 -10.10
CA ILE A 160 1.71 8.42 -10.47
C ILE A 160 1.79 9.71 -11.28
N ASP A 161 2.95 10.35 -11.28
CA ASP A 161 3.23 11.49 -12.14
C ASP A 161 3.59 11.04 -13.56
N ASP A 162 2.94 11.62 -14.58
CA ASP A 162 3.36 11.52 -15.98
C ASP A 162 4.05 12.82 -16.37
N TYR A 163 5.37 12.76 -16.49
CA TYR A 163 6.20 13.91 -16.80
C TYR A 163 6.10 14.35 -18.26
N ASP A 164 5.64 13.48 -19.16
CA ASP A 164 5.45 13.84 -20.58
C ASP A 164 4.22 14.71 -20.78
N SER A 165 3.13 14.35 -20.13
CA SER A 165 1.85 15.08 -20.21
C SER A 165 1.64 16.11 -19.10
N LEU A 166 2.56 16.18 -18.11
CA LEU A 166 2.48 17.01 -16.91
C LEU A 166 1.12 16.83 -16.20
N SER A 167 0.71 15.56 -16.01
CA SER A 167 -0.56 15.21 -15.42
C SER A 167 -0.43 14.02 -14.49
N ALA A 168 -1.38 13.89 -13.55
CA ALA A 168 -1.52 12.70 -12.75
C ALA A 168 -2.16 11.56 -13.57
N VAL A 169 -1.69 10.33 -13.35
CA VAL A 169 -2.27 9.13 -13.93
C VAL A 169 -2.85 8.25 -12.83
N PRO A 170 -4.17 8.15 -12.72
CA PRO A 170 -4.82 7.25 -11.79
C PRO A 170 -4.79 5.81 -12.31
N ILE A 171 -4.60 4.88 -11.37
CA ILE A 171 -4.57 3.45 -11.61
C ILE A 171 -5.49 2.79 -10.59
N GLU A 172 -6.45 2.01 -11.07
CA GLU A 172 -7.38 1.21 -10.26
C GLU A 172 -7.07 -0.26 -10.47
N VAL A 173 -6.87 -1.00 -9.39
CA VAL A 173 -6.57 -2.43 -9.45
C VAL A 173 -7.84 -3.23 -9.23
N LYS A 174 -8.21 -4.06 -10.19
CA LYS A 174 -9.38 -4.95 -10.11
C LYS A 174 -8.96 -6.41 -10.27
N SER A 175 -9.46 -7.23 -9.36
CA SER A 175 -9.36 -8.68 -9.45
C SER A 175 -10.70 -9.27 -9.96
N GLY A 176 -10.63 -10.14 -10.96
CA GLY A 176 -11.81 -10.87 -11.45
C GLY A 176 -12.48 -10.26 -12.66
N LYS A 177 -13.74 -10.70 -12.91
CA LYS A 177 -14.48 -10.37 -14.15
C LYS A 177 -15.16 -9.01 -14.14
N ASP A 178 -15.27 -8.38 -12.96
CA ASP A 178 -16.02 -7.12 -12.79
C ASP A 178 -15.12 -5.87 -12.94
N TYR A 179 -14.06 -5.98 -13.74
CA TYR A 179 -13.13 -4.88 -14.02
C TYR A 179 -13.78 -3.67 -14.71
N THR A 180 -15.00 -3.85 -15.25
CA THR A 180 -15.76 -2.76 -15.88
C THR A 180 -16.44 -1.83 -14.88
N VAL A 181 -16.55 -2.23 -13.61
CA VAL A 181 -17.22 -1.44 -12.55
C VAL A 181 -16.19 -0.70 -11.72
N HIS A 182 -15.91 0.55 -12.06
CA HIS A 182 -14.93 1.42 -11.40
C HIS A 182 -15.50 2.84 -11.22
N SER A 183 -16.62 2.96 -10.52
CA SER A 183 -17.34 4.24 -10.34
C SER A 183 -16.47 5.33 -9.69
N ALA A 184 -15.59 5.00 -8.76
CA ALA A 184 -14.71 5.95 -8.12
C ALA A 184 -13.71 6.54 -9.12
N LEU A 185 -13.08 5.68 -9.94
CA LEU A 185 -12.16 6.11 -10.99
C LEU A 185 -12.88 6.96 -12.05
N ASN A 186 -14.10 6.56 -12.46
CA ASN A 186 -14.88 7.33 -13.43
C ASN A 186 -15.19 8.74 -12.92
N ASN A 187 -15.65 8.86 -11.67
CA ASN A 187 -15.91 10.17 -11.05
C ASN A 187 -14.63 11.01 -10.92
N PHE A 188 -13.50 10.33 -10.66
CA PHE A 188 -12.20 10.98 -10.56
C PHE A 188 -11.75 11.56 -11.90
N VAL A 189 -11.82 10.75 -12.98
CA VAL A 189 -11.41 11.15 -14.34
C VAL A 189 -12.30 12.26 -14.91
N GLN A 190 -13.61 12.25 -14.58
CA GLN A 190 -14.56 13.26 -15.04
C GLN A 190 -14.40 14.62 -14.35
N ASN A 191 -13.58 14.71 -13.30
CA ASN A 191 -13.36 15.97 -12.63
C ASN A 191 -12.36 16.82 -13.42
N GLU A 192 -12.84 17.88 -14.04
CA GLU A 192 -12.07 18.78 -14.89
C GLU A 192 -10.88 19.46 -14.17
N ASP A 193 -11.03 19.70 -12.85
CA ASP A 193 -9.99 20.31 -12.01
C ASP A 193 -8.72 19.45 -11.91
N TYR A 194 -8.82 18.13 -12.17
CA TYR A 194 -7.70 17.22 -12.03
C TYR A 194 -6.86 17.06 -13.31
N ASN A 195 -7.38 17.54 -14.44
CA ASN A 195 -6.68 17.50 -15.75
C ASN A 195 -6.12 16.11 -16.13
N ILE A 196 -6.90 15.06 -15.88
CA ILE A 196 -6.47 13.68 -16.15
C ILE A 196 -6.45 13.42 -17.65
N LYS A 197 -5.30 12.94 -18.18
CA LYS A 197 -5.11 12.64 -19.61
C LYS A 197 -5.18 11.14 -19.90
N LYS A 198 -4.79 10.32 -18.94
CA LYS A 198 -4.79 8.85 -19.03
C LYS A 198 -5.26 8.27 -17.71
N ALA A 199 -5.84 7.08 -17.74
CA ALA A 199 -6.19 6.28 -16.58
C ALA A 199 -6.03 4.80 -16.93
N PHE A 200 -5.76 3.95 -15.94
CA PHE A 200 -5.61 2.50 -16.11
C PHE A 200 -6.52 1.75 -15.13
N VAL A 201 -6.97 0.57 -15.58
CA VAL A 201 -7.68 -0.44 -14.78
C VAL A 201 -7.02 -1.79 -14.99
#